data_a67deae67663cfb12403c91852b270d2
#
_entry.id   a67deae67663cfb12403c91852b270d2
#
_cell.length_a   1.000
_cell.length_b   1.000
_cell.length_c   1.000
_cell.angle_alpha   90.00
_cell.angle_beta   90.00
_cell.angle_gamma   90.00
#
_symmetry.space_group_name_H-M   'P 1'
#
loop_
_entity.id
_entity.type
_entity.pdbx_description
1 polymer ?
#
loop_
_entity_poly.entity_id
_entity_poly.type
_entity_poly.pdbx_seq_one_letter_code
_entity_poly.pdbx_strand_id
1 'polypeptide(L)'
;MGHVATTIWIICYFAVLIGLAGYGIHRYTMIYLYWKNRRKKPQPLGHFEDLPMVTVQLPIFNELHVVRRLIKAVANLDYPKSCLQIQILDDSIDETKEICEEEYKRLLDSGFDVELIHREDRVGYKAGALENGMESAKGEYIYILDADFVPDSDVLHKMIHFFTDDRVGMVQTRWGHINKSYSILTRVQALFLDGHHAVEQTARSRSGRFFNFNGTAGILRKSAIIDAGGWQHDTICEDLDLSYRAQMKRWKFIYLVDVVTPAELPPNMDGFKTQQHRWTKGSIQTCIKVLGRVFKSDLPTIVKFEAFAHLTANFAYLLLILLCVLVNPSMHPESGWVRTVFLDFPIFFATTISVGLFYVTAQIAINPKPLNLIKEILHLPILLALGIGMSVNNGKAVLEAIFGNDSEFVRTPKYGIEKKDKKIIKSKYRALKSIAPLFELSFFGYFTYLVVNAWQNANWFTLPFLMLFQVGFFLVASGSIRSLLNDLFMNRQTAKDSALVS
;
A
#
# COMPACT_ATOMS: atom_id res chain seq x y z
N MET A 1 18.99 -30.01 24.69
CA MET A 1 17.90 -30.41 23.78
C MET A 1 18.24 -31.74 23.14
N GLY A 2 17.31 -32.71 23.05
CA GLY A 2 17.58 -33.99 22.39
C GLY A 2 17.82 -33.80 20.88
N HIS A 3 18.62 -34.67 20.25
CA HIS A 3 18.97 -34.62 18.82
C HIS A 3 17.70 -34.39 17.90
N VAL A 4 16.58 -34.98 18.24
CA VAL A 4 15.31 -34.83 17.47
C VAL A 4 14.81 -33.38 17.47
N ALA A 5 14.81 -32.70 18.63
CA ALA A 5 14.33 -31.32 18.73
C ALA A 5 15.25 -30.36 17.95
N THR A 6 16.56 -30.57 17.98
CA THR A 6 17.52 -29.77 17.19
C THR A 6 17.31 -29.97 15.69
N THR A 7 17.08 -31.23 15.25
CA THR A 7 16.83 -31.54 13.84
C THR A 7 15.54 -30.88 13.34
N ILE A 8 14.45 -30.96 14.10
CA ILE A 8 13.17 -30.32 13.75
C ILE A 8 13.37 -28.80 13.65
N TRP A 9 14.06 -28.19 14.61
CA TRP A 9 14.34 -26.76 14.61
C TRP A 9 15.13 -26.34 13.36
N ILE A 10 16.20 -27.08 12.97
CA ILE A 10 16.99 -26.83 11.76
C ILE A 10 16.10 -26.90 10.50
N ILE A 11 15.25 -27.92 10.38
CA ILE A 11 14.33 -28.07 9.26
C ILE A 11 13.38 -26.87 9.17
N CYS A 12 12.75 -26.46 10.27
CA CYS A 12 11.86 -25.30 10.32
C CYS A 12 12.60 -24.01 9.92
N TYR A 13 13.80 -23.81 10.44
CA TYR A 13 14.62 -22.63 10.11
C TYR A 13 14.91 -22.54 8.60
N PHE A 14 15.39 -23.62 8.00
CA PHE A 14 15.67 -23.63 6.56
C PHE A 14 14.42 -23.56 5.70
N ALA A 15 13.30 -24.16 6.11
CA ALA A 15 12.03 -24.02 5.41
C ALA A 15 11.56 -22.57 5.35
N VAL A 16 11.70 -21.83 6.46
CA VAL A 16 11.39 -20.40 6.52
C VAL A 16 12.33 -19.59 5.61
N LEU A 17 13.63 -19.87 5.66
CA LEU A 17 14.61 -19.18 4.79
C LEU A 17 14.36 -19.45 3.31
N ILE A 18 14.05 -20.67 2.93
CA ILE A 18 13.70 -21.03 1.53
C ILE A 18 12.42 -20.30 1.09
N GLY A 19 11.41 -20.22 1.95
CA GLY A 19 10.20 -19.46 1.68
C GLY A 19 10.48 -17.97 1.42
N LEU A 20 11.29 -17.35 2.30
CA LEU A 20 11.71 -15.95 2.14
C LEU A 20 12.57 -15.74 0.88
N ALA A 21 13.49 -16.68 0.60
CA ALA A 21 14.31 -16.65 -0.61
C ALA A 21 13.46 -16.74 -1.88
N GLY A 22 12.36 -17.51 -1.87
CA GLY A 22 11.41 -17.60 -2.97
C GLY A 22 10.82 -16.23 -3.32
N TYR A 23 10.34 -15.47 -2.33
CA TYR A 23 9.87 -14.09 -2.53
C TYR A 23 10.99 -13.14 -2.97
N GLY A 24 12.20 -13.33 -2.45
CA GLY A 24 13.36 -12.55 -2.89
C GLY A 24 13.73 -12.82 -4.36
N ILE A 25 13.71 -14.05 -4.81
CA ILE A 25 13.95 -14.45 -6.22
C ILE A 25 12.86 -13.85 -7.12
N HIS A 26 11.61 -13.83 -6.67
CA HIS A 26 10.53 -13.18 -7.42
C HIS A 26 10.81 -11.67 -7.64
N ARG A 27 11.46 -10.97 -6.71
CA ARG A 27 11.88 -9.57 -6.91
C ARG A 27 12.89 -9.41 -8.04
N TYR A 28 13.83 -10.33 -8.20
CA TYR A 28 14.71 -10.32 -9.38
C TYR A 28 13.91 -10.50 -10.69
N THR A 29 12.86 -11.33 -10.66
CA THR A 29 11.96 -11.47 -11.81
C THR A 29 11.28 -10.14 -12.14
N MET A 30 10.79 -9.40 -11.14
CA MET A 30 10.20 -8.08 -11.34
C MET A 30 11.21 -7.07 -11.91
N ILE A 31 12.43 -7.03 -11.38
CA ILE A 31 13.51 -6.20 -11.88
C ILE A 31 13.79 -6.53 -13.36
N TYR A 32 13.97 -7.81 -13.67
CA TYR A 32 14.21 -8.27 -15.05
C TYR A 32 13.07 -7.85 -16.00
N LEU A 33 11.82 -8.09 -15.60
CA LEU A 33 10.66 -7.74 -16.42
C LEU A 33 10.53 -6.23 -16.62
N TYR A 34 10.83 -5.44 -15.59
CA TYR A 34 10.89 -3.99 -15.70
C TYR A 34 11.91 -3.57 -16.75
N TRP A 35 13.16 -3.99 -16.63
CA TRP A 35 14.23 -3.60 -17.55
C TRP A 35 13.95 -4.05 -18.99
N LYS A 36 13.44 -5.26 -19.19
CA LYS A 36 13.06 -5.82 -20.48
C LYS A 36 11.94 -5.02 -21.15
N ASN A 37 10.96 -4.55 -20.38
CA ASN A 37 9.73 -3.96 -20.92
C ASN A 37 9.61 -2.44 -20.70
N ARG A 38 10.52 -1.77 -19.98
CA ARG A 38 10.41 -0.35 -19.62
C ARG A 38 10.24 0.60 -20.79
N ARG A 39 10.67 0.22 -21.98
CA ARG A 39 10.56 1.03 -23.20
C ARG A 39 9.22 0.81 -23.94
N LYS A 40 8.47 -0.21 -23.62
CA LYS A 40 7.17 -0.49 -24.20
C LYS A 40 6.09 0.39 -23.56
N LYS A 41 6.13 1.69 -23.88
CA LYS A 41 5.13 2.63 -23.37
C LYS A 41 3.77 2.32 -23.99
N PRO A 42 2.69 2.22 -23.20
CA PRO A 42 1.35 2.09 -23.75
C PRO A 42 1.01 3.34 -24.58
N GLN A 43 0.30 3.13 -25.67
CA GLN A 43 -0.26 4.19 -26.51
C GLN A 43 -1.74 3.90 -26.75
N PRO A 44 -2.60 4.91 -26.80
CA PRO A 44 -3.99 4.75 -27.18
C PRO A 44 -4.08 4.28 -28.64
N LEU A 45 -5.12 3.48 -28.97
CA LEU A 45 -5.35 3.05 -30.36
C LEU A 45 -5.87 4.18 -31.25
N GLY A 46 -6.54 5.17 -30.66
CA GLY A 46 -7.08 6.33 -31.32
C GLY A 46 -7.29 7.47 -30.34
N HIS A 47 -7.93 8.53 -30.80
CA HIS A 47 -8.35 9.66 -29.96
C HIS A 47 -9.83 9.85 -30.13
N PHE A 48 -10.53 10.16 -29.03
CA PHE A 48 -11.92 10.62 -29.08
C PHE A 48 -11.96 12.00 -29.73
N GLU A 49 -12.75 12.18 -30.77
CA GLU A 49 -13.06 13.49 -31.37
C GLU A 49 -13.99 14.28 -30.43
N ASP A 50 -15.07 13.63 -30.00
CA ASP A 50 -15.95 14.11 -28.95
C ASP A 50 -15.60 13.44 -27.64
N LEU A 51 -15.26 14.22 -26.63
CA LEU A 51 -14.85 13.68 -25.32
C LEU A 51 -16.04 12.99 -24.64
N PRO A 52 -15.86 11.74 -24.17
CA PRO A 52 -16.93 10.97 -23.56
C PRO A 52 -17.26 11.48 -22.15
N MET A 53 -18.45 11.14 -21.66
CA MET A 53 -18.89 11.46 -20.30
C MET A 53 -18.07 10.67 -19.26
N VAL A 54 -17.49 11.40 -18.30
CA VAL A 54 -16.75 10.85 -17.16
C VAL A 54 -17.49 11.20 -15.87
N THR A 55 -17.71 10.21 -15.00
CA THR A 55 -18.18 10.43 -13.63
C THR A 55 -16.98 10.35 -12.69
N VAL A 56 -16.70 11.41 -11.95
CA VAL A 56 -15.67 11.44 -10.91
C VAL A 56 -16.32 11.07 -9.58
N GLN A 57 -15.92 9.93 -9.00
CA GLN A 57 -16.39 9.45 -7.70
C GLN A 57 -15.40 9.80 -6.59
N LEU A 58 -15.87 10.52 -5.58
CA LEU A 58 -15.10 10.98 -4.43
C LEU A 58 -15.63 10.31 -3.14
N PRO A 59 -15.15 9.10 -2.79
CA PRO A 59 -15.55 8.45 -1.55
C PRO A 59 -14.93 9.17 -0.35
N ILE A 60 -15.77 9.72 0.52
CA ILE A 60 -15.38 10.56 1.66
C ILE A 60 -15.93 9.97 2.95
N PHE A 61 -15.07 9.90 3.97
CA PHE A 61 -15.46 9.57 5.33
C PHE A 61 -14.57 10.26 6.34
N ASN A 62 -15.10 11.27 7.05
CA ASN A 62 -14.40 12.01 8.10
C ASN A 62 -13.06 12.60 7.63
N GLU A 63 -13.01 13.29 6.48
CA GLU A 63 -11.79 13.79 5.82
C GLU A 63 -11.62 15.32 5.97
N LEU A 64 -11.91 15.84 7.16
CA LEU A 64 -11.97 17.26 7.52
C LEU A 64 -10.80 18.11 6.95
N HIS A 65 -9.57 17.59 6.97
CA HIS A 65 -8.39 18.36 6.62
C HIS A 65 -8.03 18.37 5.13
N VAL A 66 -8.64 17.49 4.33
CA VAL A 66 -8.23 17.27 2.92
C VAL A 66 -9.37 17.36 1.92
N VAL A 67 -10.62 17.17 2.34
CA VAL A 67 -11.79 17.12 1.46
C VAL A 67 -11.94 18.37 0.59
N ARG A 68 -11.78 19.57 1.17
CA ARG A 68 -11.88 20.84 0.45
C ARG A 68 -10.79 20.97 -0.64
N ARG A 69 -9.60 20.47 -0.37
CA ARG A 69 -8.48 20.43 -1.34
C ARG A 69 -8.81 19.51 -2.51
N LEU A 70 -9.32 18.31 -2.22
CA LEU A 70 -9.73 17.35 -3.25
C LEU A 70 -10.79 17.97 -4.18
N ILE A 71 -11.89 18.47 -3.61
CA ILE A 71 -13.01 19.02 -4.40
C ILE A 71 -12.53 20.18 -5.27
N LYS A 72 -11.67 21.06 -4.74
CA LYS A 72 -11.06 22.15 -5.54
C LYS A 72 -10.17 21.61 -6.67
N ALA A 73 -9.39 20.55 -6.43
CA ALA A 73 -8.55 19.95 -7.47
C ALA A 73 -9.41 19.35 -8.60
N VAL A 74 -10.53 18.70 -8.25
CA VAL A 74 -11.49 18.14 -9.21
C VAL A 74 -12.20 19.23 -10.00
N ALA A 75 -12.59 20.32 -9.35
CA ALA A 75 -13.19 21.48 -10.03
C ALA A 75 -12.25 22.17 -11.03
N ASN A 76 -10.94 21.98 -10.87
CA ASN A 76 -9.89 22.53 -11.75
C ASN A 76 -9.46 21.55 -12.87
N LEU A 77 -10.14 20.42 -13.03
CA LEU A 77 -9.87 19.50 -14.13
C LEU A 77 -10.19 20.19 -15.47
N ASP A 78 -9.24 20.10 -16.39
CA ASP A 78 -9.39 20.55 -17.76
C ASP A 78 -10.20 19.51 -18.54
N TYR A 79 -11.52 19.56 -18.39
CA TYR A 79 -12.47 18.69 -19.06
C TYR A 79 -13.80 19.43 -19.25
N PRO A 80 -14.51 19.29 -20.39
CA PRO A 80 -15.77 19.99 -20.59
C PRO A 80 -16.79 19.66 -19.51
N LYS A 81 -17.35 20.66 -18.87
CA LYS A 81 -18.35 20.46 -17.80
C LYS A 81 -19.57 19.66 -18.27
N SER A 82 -19.94 19.77 -19.55
CA SER A 82 -21.02 18.97 -20.17
C SER A 82 -20.70 17.48 -20.26
N CYS A 83 -19.42 17.10 -20.14
CA CYS A 83 -18.94 15.73 -20.19
C CYS A 83 -18.36 15.27 -18.84
N LEU A 84 -18.61 16.00 -17.74
CA LEU A 84 -18.05 15.73 -16.42
C LEU A 84 -19.16 15.76 -15.36
N GLN A 85 -19.45 14.62 -14.75
CA GLN A 85 -20.25 14.51 -13.54
C GLN A 85 -19.33 14.34 -12.33
N ILE A 86 -19.63 15.00 -11.21
CA ILE A 86 -18.92 14.86 -9.94
C ILE A 86 -19.89 14.26 -8.92
N GLN A 87 -19.54 13.12 -8.34
CA GLN A 87 -20.28 12.50 -7.24
C GLN A 87 -19.45 12.59 -5.95
N ILE A 88 -19.97 13.33 -4.97
CA ILE A 88 -19.43 13.37 -3.61
C ILE A 88 -20.15 12.27 -2.83
N LEU A 89 -19.44 11.15 -2.59
CA LEU A 89 -19.98 9.97 -1.91
C LEU A 89 -19.62 10.07 -0.42
N ASP A 90 -20.47 10.72 0.36
CA ASP A 90 -20.18 11.09 1.75
C ASP A 90 -20.81 10.12 2.75
N ASP A 91 -19.96 9.46 3.53
CA ASP A 91 -20.34 8.63 4.67
C ASP A 91 -19.97 9.28 6.02
N SER A 92 -19.64 10.60 6.03
CA SER A 92 -19.07 11.27 7.20
C SER A 92 -20.12 11.48 8.30
N ILE A 93 -19.63 11.41 9.55
CA ILE A 93 -20.40 11.62 10.79
C ILE A 93 -19.81 12.79 11.61
N ASP A 94 -18.89 13.54 11.05
CA ASP A 94 -18.24 14.70 11.67
C ASP A 94 -18.44 15.96 10.80
N GLU A 95 -17.76 17.05 11.11
CA GLU A 95 -17.81 18.33 10.43
C GLU A 95 -17.42 18.28 8.93
N THR A 96 -16.97 17.12 8.45
CA THR A 96 -16.71 16.89 7.01
C THR A 96 -18.00 16.99 6.20
N LYS A 97 -19.15 16.59 6.80
CA LYS A 97 -20.46 16.63 6.15
C LYS A 97 -20.82 18.07 5.74
N GLU A 98 -20.70 19.02 6.65
CA GLU A 98 -20.99 20.43 6.37
C GLU A 98 -20.08 20.98 5.26
N ILE A 99 -18.82 20.57 5.24
CA ILE A 99 -17.88 20.96 4.18
C ILE A 99 -18.31 20.38 2.83
N CYS A 100 -18.75 19.13 2.79
CA CYS A 100 -19.25 18.51 1.58
C CYS A 100 -20.49 19.24 1.04
N GLU A 101 -21.42 19.64 1.91
CA GLU A 101 -22.61 20.42 1.55
C GLU A 101 -22.25 21.82 1.02
N GLU A 102 -21.30 22.51 1.66
CA GLU A 102 -20.81 23.81 1.19
C GLU A 102 -20.17 23.72 -0.21
N GLU A 103 -19.28 22.77 -0.39
CA GLU A 103 -18.58 22.59 -1.66
C GLU A 103 -19.52 22.07 -2.76
N TYR A 104 -20.53 21.25 -2.43
CA TYR A 104 -21.59 20.84 -3.34
C TYR A 104 -22.34 22.06 -3.90
N LYS A 105 -22.81 22.95 -3.01
CA LYS A 105 -23.52 24.19 -3.42
C LYS A 105 -22.61 25.05 -4.31
N ARG A 106 -21.35 25.23 -3.92
CA ARG A 106 -20.38 26.01 -4.70
C ARG A 106 -20.15 25.44 -6.11
N LEU A 107 -20.07 24.11 -6.25
CA LEU A 107 -19.92 23.46 -7.55
C LEU A 107 -21.18 23.63 -8.41
N LEU A 108 -22.34 23.46 -7.80
CA LEU A 108 -23.63 23.64 -8.47
C LEU A 108 -23.79 25.08 -9.02
N ASP A 109 -23.52 26.11 -8.19
CA ASP A 109 -23.53 27.51 -8.56
C ASP A 109 -22.48 27.82 -9.66
N SER A 110 -21.41 27.05 -9.72
CA SER A 110 -20.38 27.16 -10.75
C SER A 110 -20.75 26.43 -12.05
N GLY A 111 -21.95 25.81 -12.14
CA GLY A 111 -22.47 25.14 -13.33
C GLY A 111 -21.85 23.75 -13.58
N PHE A 112 -21.40 23.03 -12.54
CA PHE A 112 -21.04 21.63 -12.65
C PHE A 112 -22.26 20.72 -12.51
N ASP A 113 -22.24 19.57 -13.20
CA ASP A 113 -23.14 18.46 -12.93
C ASP A 113 -22.59 17.72 -11.69
N VAL A 114 -23.12 18.05 -10.52
CA VAL A 114 -22.63 17.54 -9.23
C VAL A 114 -23.77 16.91 -8.45
N GLU A 115 -23.46 15.81 -7.79
CA GLU A 115 -24.38 15.07 -6.92
C GLU A 115 -23.70 14.82 -5.57
N LEU A 116 -24.42 15.09 -4.47
CA LEU A 116 -24.02 14.76 -3.12
C LEU A 116 -24.85 13.56 -2.63
N ILE A 117 -24.20 12.40 -2.47
CA ILE A 117 -24.82 11.17 -2.00
C ILE A 117 -24.35 10.93 -0.58
N HIS A 118 -25.22 11.16 0.39
CA HIS A 118 -24.95 10.87 1.80
C HIS A 118 -25.65 9.59 2.21
N ARG A 119 -24.89 8.66 2.86
CA ARG A 119 -25.43 7.43 3.40
C ARG A 119 -25.41 7.48 4.94
N GLU A 120 -26.53 7.13 5.56
CA GLU A 120 -26.61 7.00 7.02
C GLU A 120 -25.93 5.71 7.52
N ASP A 121 -26.05 4.64 6.76
CA ASP A 121 -25.32 3.41 6.99
C ASP A 121 -24.02 3.38 6.17
N ARG A 122 -23.03 2.67 6.66
CA ARG A 122 -21.75 2.49 5.98
C ARG A 122 -21.56 1.04 5.54
N VAL A 123 -22.63 0.35 5.19
CA VAL A 123 -22.55 -1.02 4.72
C VAL A 123 -21.59 -1.10 3.53
N GLY A 124 -20.59 -1.97 3.62
CA GLY A 124 -19.57 -2.13 2.60
C GLY A 124 -18.52 -1.00 2.54
N TYR A 125 -18.56 -0.03 3.46
CA TYR A 125 -17.60 1.08 3.54
C TYR A 125 -17.40 1.76 2.17
N LYS A 126 -16.13 1.90 1.71
CA LYS A 126 -15.81 2.50 0.42
C LYS A 126 -16.40 1.73 -0.76
N ALA A 127 -16.32 0.40 -0.76
CA ALA A 127 -16.91 -0.42 -1.83
C ALA A 127 -18.43 -0.18 -1.94
N GLY A 128 -19.13 -0.13 -0.80
CA GLY A 128 -20.56 0.19 -0.77
C GLY A 128 -20.87 1.61 -1.24
N ALA A 129 -20.02 2.61 -0.92
CA ALA A 129 -20.19 3.98 -1.40
C ALA A 129 -20.01 4.06 -2.93
N LEU A 130 -18.97 3.40 -3.47
CA LEU A 130 -18.73 3.33 -4.92
C LEU A 130 -19.88 2.61 -5.65
N GLU A 131 -20.37 1.48 -5.13
CA GLU A 131 -21.48 0.74 -5.72
C GLU A 131 -22.77 1.58 -5.73
N ASN A 132 -23.09 2.23 -4.62
CA ASN A 132 -24.25 3.13 -4.55
C ASN A 132 -24.13 4.29 -5.54
N GLY A 133 -22.94 4.90 -5.70
CA GLY A 133 -22.69 5.92 -6.70
C GLY A 133 -22.85 5.43 -8.16
N MET A 134 -22.69 4.12 -8.42
CA MET A 134 -22.87 3.55 -9.76
C MET A 134 -24.32 3.64 -10.26
N GLU A 135 -25.30 3.72 -9.37
CA GLU A 135 -26.73 3.78 -9.73
C GLU A 135 -27.08 5.06 -10.50
N SER A 136 -26.52 6.22 -10.07
CA SER A 136 -26.74 7.53 -10.68
C SER A 136 -25.56 8.03 -11.54
N ALA A 137 -24.48 7.23 -11.66
CA ALA A 137 -23.34 7.57 -12.50
C ALA A 137 -23.72 7.62 -13.98
N LYS A 138 -23.65 8.81 -14.59
CA LYS A 138 -23.99 9.09 -16.00
C LYS A 138 -22.87 8.69 -16.95
N GLY A 139 -21.60 8.74 -16.48
CA GLY A 139 -20.42 8.47 -17.30
C GLY A 139 -20.25 6.99 -17.62
N GLU A 140 -19.80 6.70 -18.84
CA GLU A 140 -19.29 5.37 -19.20
C GLU A 140 -17.98 5.07 -18.50
N TYR A 141 -17.26 6.10 -18.08
CA TYR A 141 -15.96 6.04 -17.43
C TYR A 141 -16.03 6.62 -16.04
N ILE A 142 -15.58 5.84 -15.04
CA ILE A 142 -15.63 6.19 -13.63
C ILE A 142 -14.21 6.51 -13.17
N TYR A 143 -13.94 7.78 -12.83
CA TYR A 143 -12.67 8.22 -12.26
C TYR A 143 -12.78 8.29 -10.75
N ILE A 144 -11.97 7.51 -10.03
CA ILE A 144 -12.02 7.41 -8.57
C ILE A 144 -10.85 8.16 -7.96
N LEU A 145 -11.13 9.03 -6.96
CA LEU A 145 -10.13 9.78 -6.21
C LEU A 145 -10.41 9.73 -4.71
N ASP A 146 -9.46 9.19 -3.94
CA ASP A 146 -9.48 9.30 -2.48
C ASP A 146 -9.21 10.74 -2.02
N ALA A 147 -9.66 11.08 -0.82
CA ALA A 147 -9.70 12.45 -0.31
C ALA A 147 -8.35 13.18 -0.24
N ASP A 148 -7.24 12.47 -0.18
CA ASP A 148 -5.89 13.04 -0.08
C ASP A 148 -5.17 13.20 -1.43
N PHE A 149 -5.79 12.79 -2.54
CA PHE A 149 -5.21 12.91 -3.88
C PHE A 149 -5.41 14.30 -4.48
N VAL A 150 -4.41 14.75 -5.24
CA VAL A 150 -4.44 16.03 -5.96
C VAL A 150 -4.00 15.77 -7.40
N PRO A 151 -4.96 15.51 -8.31
CA PRO A 151 -4.66 15.29 -9.72
C PRO A 151 -4.19 16.58 -10.40
N ASP A 152 -3.33 16.45 -11.42
CA ASP A 152 -3.06 17.53 -12.36
C ASP A 152 -4.33 17.81 -13.20
N SER A 153 -4.50 19.07 -13.65
CA SER A 153 -5.70 19.46 -14.40
C SER A 153 -5.91 18.67 -15.68
N ASP A 154 -4.84 18.27 -16.38
CA ASP A 154 -4.88 17.55 -17.66
C ASP A 154 -4.92 16.02 -17.53
N VAL A 155 -5.07 15.49 -16.31
CA VAL A 155 -4.97 14.05 -16.04
C VAL A 155 -5.98 13.21 -16.84
N LEU A 156 -7.23 13.71 -16.99
CA LEU A 156 -8.26 13.00 -17.75
C LEU A 156 -7.89 12.90 -19.23
N HIS A 157 -7.36 13.96 -19.86
CA HIS A 157 -6.87 13.91 -21.24
C HIS A 157 -5.74 12.90 -21.44
N LYS A 158 -4.85 12.75 -20.45
CA LYS A 158 -3.76 11.76 -20.50
C LYS A 158 -4.24 10.31 -20.40
N MET A 159 -5.47 10.09 -19.93
CA MET A 159 -5.99 8.75 -19.63
C MET A 159 -7.12 8.32 -20.57
N ILE A 160 -8.02 9.21 -20.93
CA ILE A 160 -9.31 8.86 -21.53
C ILE A 160 -9.17 8.22 -22.92
N HIS A 161 -8.21 8.63 -23.72
CA HIS A 161 -8.04 8.14 -25.07
C HIS A 161 -7.61 6.65 -25.16
N PHE A 162 -7.13 6.05 -24.06
CA PHE A 162 -6.86 4.62 -24.03
C PHE A 162 -8.13 3.76 -24.13
N PHE A 163 -9.28 4.32 -23.80
CA PHE A 163 -10.57 3.64 -23.87
C PHE A 163 -11.15 3.58 -25.30
N THR A 164 -10.46 4.12 -26.30
CA THR A 164 -10.76 3.82 -27.72
C THR A 164 -10.52 2.35 -28.08
N ASP A 165 -9.77 1.58 -27.25
CA ASP A 165 -9.78 0.13 -27.26
C ASP A 165 -10.92 -0.36 -26.33
N ASP A 166 -11.97 -0.98 -26.90
CA ASP A 166 -13.14 -1.45 -26.15
C ASP A 166 -12.83 -2.54 -25.13
N ARG A 167 -11.66 -3.17 -25.23
CA ARG A 167 -11.19 -4.16 -24.24
C ARG A 167 -10.51 -3.52 -23.03
N VAL A 168 -10.24 -2.22 -23.07
CA VAL A 168 -9.63 -1.53 -21.93
C VAL A 168 -10.70 -1.30 -20.85
N GLY A 169 -10.52 -1.96 -19.73
CA GLY A 169 -11.38 -1.86 -18.57
C GLY A 169 -10.87 -0.88 -17.50
N MET A 170 -9.55 -0.59 -17.49
CA MET A 170 -8.97 0.30 -16.49
C MET A 170 -7.69 0.97 -16.99
N VAL A 171 -7.54 2.26 -16.65
CA VAL A 171 -6.31 3.04 -16.84
C VAL A 171 -5.92 3.65 -15.50
N GLN A 172 -4.71 3.38 -15.02
CA GLN A 172 -4.22 3.84 -13.72
C GLN A 172 -2.99 4.74 -13.87
N THR A 173 -2.94 5.82 -13.10
CA THR A 173 -1.76 6.68 -12.95
C THR A 173 -0.85 6.21 -11.81
N ARG A 174 0.40 6.66 -11.80
CA ARG A 174 1.34 6.42 -10.70
C ARG A 174 1.05 7.35 -9.52
N TRP A 175 1.06 6.80 -8.31
CA TRP A 175 0.98 7.64 -7.13
C TRP A 175 2.28 8.44 -6.94
N GLY A 176 2.13 9.73 -6.66
CA GLY A 176 3.18 10.60 -6.16
C GLY A 176 3.02 10.86 -4.66
N HIS A 177 3.96 11.61 -4.08
CA HIS A 177 3.99 11.84 -2.64
C HIS A 177 4.13 13.33 -2.32
N ILE A 178 3.05 13.96 -1.84
CA ILE A 178 3.00 15.41 -1.55
C ILE A 178 3.98 15.77 -0.41
N ASN A 179 3.99 14.96 0.64
CA ASN A 179 4.74 15.22 1.87
C ASN A 179 5.99 14.32 2.04
N LYS A 180 6.59 13.83 0.94
CA LYS A 180 7.81 12.98 0.99
C LYS A 180 8.92 13.56 1.86
N SER A 181 9.13 14.88 1.81
CA SER A 181 10.21 15.58 2.53
C SER A 181 9.88 15.94 3.99
N TYR A 182 8.69 15.60 4.47
CA TYR A 182 8.22 15.97 5.81
C TYR A 182 9.05 15.34 6.93
N SER A 183 9.35 14.04 6.84
CA SER A 183 10.12 13.30 7.83
C SER A 183 10.90 12.14 7.21
N ILE A 184 11.79 11.50 7.99
CA ILE A 184 12.46 10.25 7.58
C ILE A 184 11.40 9.16 7.33
N LEU A 185 10.37 9.08 8.17
CA LEU A 185 9.30 8.09 8.02
C LEU A 185 8.55 8.26 6.70
N THR A 186 8.16 9.49 6.33
CA THR A 186 7.47 9.73 5.05
C THR A 186 8.39 9.49 3.86
N ARG A 187 9.68 9.78 3.97
CA ARG A 187 10.65 9.49 2.92
C ARG A 187 10.82 7.99 2.69
N VAL A 188 10.92 7.21 3.75
CA VAL A 188 11.04 5.74 3.67
C VAL A 188 9.76 5.11 3.12
N GLN A 189 8.58 5.62 3.52
CA GLN A 189 7.31 5.19 2.93
C GLN A 189 7.24 5.51 1.42
N ALA A 190 7.71 6.68 1.00
CA ALA A 190 7.79 7.03 -0.41
C ALA A 190 8.67 6.02 -1.18
N LEU A 191 9.86 5.68 -0.66
CA LEU A 191 10.73 4.67 -1.26
C LEU A 191 10.05 3.30 -1.38
N PHE A 192 9.31 2.90 -0.34
CA PHE A 192 8.55 1.66 -0.32
C PHE A 192 7.49 1.62 -1.44
N LEU A 193 6.66 2.67 -1.54
CA LEU A 193 5.62 2.78 -2.55
C LEU A 193 6.18 2.98 -3.96
N ASP A 194 7.30 3.70 -4.11
CA ASP A 194 8.00 3.84 -5.39
C ASP A 194 8.40 2.47 -5.97
N GLY A 195 8.80 1.50 -5.12
CA GLY A 195 9.06 0.12 -5.54
C GLY A 195 7.86 -0.52 -6.21
N HIS A 196 6.70 -0.46 -5.56
CA HIS A 196 5.44 -0.98 -6.09
C HIS A 196 5.02 -0.26 -7.37
N HIS A 197 4.95 1.06 -7.34
CA HIS A 197 4.41 1.84 -8.45
C HIS A 197 5.35 1.91 -9.66
N ALA A 198 6.65 2.10 -9.45
CA ALA A 198 7.57 2.26 -10.59
C ALA A 198 8.01 0.93 -11.18
N VAL A 199 8.25 -0.10 -10.37
CA VAL A 199 8.79 -1.38 -10.85
C VAL A 199 7.69 -2.41 -11.02
N GLU A 200 6.95 -2.78 -9.96
CA GLU A 200 6.00 -3.90 -10.01
C GLU A 200 4.84 -3.63 -10.98
N GLN A 201 4.14 -2.51 -10.82
CA GLN A 201 3.01 -2.16 -11.69
C GLN A 201 3.44 -2.04 -13.15
N THR A 202 4.59 -1.41 -13.41
CA THR A 202 5.13 -1.28 -14.76
C THR A 202 5.53 -2.64 -15.34
N ALA A 203 6.22 -3.47 -14.55
CA ALA A 203 6.66 -4.78 -14.99
C ALA A 203 5.46 -5.69 -15.34
N ARG A 204 4.46 -5.76 -14.47
CA ARG A 204 3.25 -6.57 -14.67
C ARG A 204 2.44 -6.06 -15.85
N SER A 205 2.09 -4.79 -15.89
CA SER A 205 1.29 -4.19 -16.96
C SER A 205 1.92 -4.40 -18.33
N ARG A 206 3.22 -4.07 -18.48
CA ARG A 206 3.90 -4.12 -19.79
C ARG A 206 4.34 -5.51 -20.21
N SER A 207 4.23 -6.51 -19.34
CA SER A 207 4.56 -7.91 -19.65
C SER A 207 3.34 -8.83 -19.76
N GLY A 208 2.11 -8.26 -19.75
CA GLY A 208 0.86 -9.00 -19.88
C GLY A 208 0.52 -9.86 -18.66
N ARG A 209 0.99 -9.47 -17.47
CA ARG A 209 0.63 -10.08 -16.20
C ARG A 209 -0.48 -9.28 -15.52
N PHE A 210 -1.22 -9.93 -14.64
CA PHE A 210 -2.23 -9.23 -13.86
C PHE A 210 -1.59 -8.27 -12.88
N PHE A 211 -2.15 -7.06 -12.80
CA PHE A 211 -1.82 -6.08 -11.79
C PHE A 211 -3.10 -5.43 -11.25
N ASN A 212 -3.02 -4.82 -10.07
CA ASN A 212 -4.18 -4.26 -9.43
C ASN A 212 -4.37 -2.78 -9.72
N PHE A 213 -5.62 -2.37 -9.82
CA PHE A 213 -6.05 -1.02 -9.49
C PHE A 213 -5.75 -0.79 -8.00
N ASN A 214 -5.19 0.36 -7.66
CA ASN A 214 -4.78 0.66 -6.27
C ASN A 214 -5.89 1.45 -5.51
N GLY A 215 -7.13 1.29 -5.91
CA GLY A 215 -8.29 1.88 -5.26
C GLY A 215 -8.59 3.34 -5.63
N THR A 216 -7.65 4.05 -6.26
CA THR A 216 -7.77 5.50 -6.53
C THR A 216 -6.84 5.93 -7.66
N ALA A 217 -7.01 7.16 -8.16
CA ALA A 217 -6.21 7.75 -9.25
C ALA A 217 -6.21 6.90 -10.54
N GLY A 218 -7.38 6.37 -10.87
CA GLY A 218 -7.57 5.57 -12.08
C GLY A 218 -9.00 5.68 -12.60
N ILE A 219 -9.13 5.52 -13.91
CA ILE A 219 -10.41 5.47 -14.62
C ILE A 219 -10.75 4.01 -14.89
N LEU A 220 -11.96 3.60 -14.56
CA LEU A 220 -12.52 2.29 -14.88
C LEU A 220 -13.68 2.45 -15.89
N ARG A 221 -13.78 1.53 -16.84
CA ARG A 221 -14.96 1.43 -17.70
C ARG A 221 -16.13 0.85 -16.89
N LYS A 222 -17.29 1.53 -16.88
CA LYS A 222 -18.49 1.11 -16.12
C LYS A 222 -18.90 -0.32 -16.48
N SER A 223 -18.90 -0.68 -17.77
CA SER A 223 -19.21 -2.04 -18.22
C SER A 223 -18.21 -3.09 -17.71
N ALA A 224 -16.92 -2.74 -17.50
CA ALA A 224 -15.93 -3.66 -16.94
C ALA A 224 -16.18 -3.93 -15.45
N ILE A 225 -16.61 -2.91 -14.69
CA ILE A 225 -17.02 -3.07 -13.29
C ILE A 225 -18.23 -4.00 -13.20
N ILE A 226 -19.27 -3.76 -14.01
CA ILE A 226 -20.51 -4.56 -14.03
C ILE A 226 -20.24 -6.00 -14.44
N ASP A 227 -19.49 -6.21 -15.54
CA ASP A 227 -19.15 -7.57 -16.02
C ASP A 227 -18.32 -8.35 -15.00
N ALA A 228 -17.46 -7.68 -14.25
CA ALA A 228 -16.71 -8.29 -13.15
C ALA A 228 -17.58 -8.62 -11.92
N GLY A 229 -18.87 -8.24 -11.89
CA GLY A 229 -19.81 -8.50 -10.80
C GLY A 229 -19.87 -7.38 -9.75
N GLY A 230 -19.64 -6.11 -10.15
CA GLY A 230 -19.76 -4.92 -9.32
C GLY A 230 -18.68 -4.79 -8.23
N TRP A 231 -18.81 -3.77 -7.41
CA TRP A 231 -18.00 -3.62 -6.20
C TRP A 231 -18.46 -4.59 -5.12
N GLN A 232 -17.54 -5.33 -4.55
CA GLN A 232 -17.81 -6.30 -3.50
C GLN A 232 -17.07 -5.91 -2.23
N HIS A 233 -17.71 -6.12 -1.07
CA HIS A 233 -17.19 -5.69 0.24
C HIS A 233 -16.86 -6.86 1.18
N ASP A 234 -16.79 -8.07 0.64
CA ASP A 234 -16.40 -9.28 1.37
C ASP A 234 -14.86 -9.40 1.56
N THR A 235 -14.10 -8.45 1.01
CA THR A 235 -12.67 -8.24 1.27
C THR A 235 -12.40 -6.76 1.56
N ILE A 236 -11.39 -6.47 2.39
CA ILE A 236 -11.02 -5.07 2.73
C ILE A 236 -10.37 -4.34 1.53
N CYS A 237 -9.80 -5.08 0.57
CA CYS A 237 -9.21 -4.54 -0.65
C CYS A 237 -10.13 -4.81 -1.83
N GLU A 238 -11.23 -4.05 -1.92
CA GLU A 238 -12.23 -4.11 -2.97
C GLU A 238 -11.63 -3.90 -4.37
N ASP A 239 -10.59 -3.09 -4.43
CA ASP A 239 -9.83 -2.72 -5.63
C ASP A 239 -9.03 -3.90 -6.19
N LEU A 240 -8.30 -4.62 -5.33
CA LEU A 240 -7.54 -5.81 -5.71
C LEU A 240 -8.48 -6.94 -6.14
N ASP A 241 -9.57 -7.14 -5.43
CA ASP A 241 -10.60 -8.14 -5.75
C ASP A 241 -11.24 -7.86 -7.12
N LEU A 242 -11.75 -6.64 -7.34
CA LEU A 242 -12.31 -6.23 -8.64
C LEU A 242 -11.28 -6.39 -9.75
N SER A 243 -10.03 -6.01 -9.51
CA SER A 243 -8.95 -6.10 -10.51
C SER A 243 -8.73 -7.52 -11.00
N TYR A 244 -8.69 -8.49 -10.10
CA TYR A 244 -8.54 -9.89 -10.49
C TYR A 244 -9.77 -10.43 -11.20
N ARG A 245 -10.99 -10.11 -10.72
CA ARG A 245 -12.24 -10.54 -11.36
C ARG A 245 -12.37 -9.98 -12.79
N ALA A 246 -12.08 -8.70 -12.99
CA ALA A 246 -12.12 -8.08 -14.32
C ALA A 246 -11.08 -8.67 -15.29
N GLN A 247 -9.83 -8.85 -14.85
CA GLN A 247 -8.78 -9.40 -15.73
C GLN A 247 -9.00 -10.89 -16.03
N MET A 248 -9.62 -11.67 -15.14
CA MET A 248 -10.09 -13.03 -15.46
C MET A 248 -11.18 -13.03 -16.54
N LYS A 249 -11.97 -11.97 -16.67
CA LYS A 249 -12.92 -11.71 -17.76
C LYS A 249 -12.26 -11.15 -19.03
N ARG A 250 -10.92 -11.13 -19.08
CA ARG A 250 -10.10 -10.65 -20.22
C ARG A 250 -10.12 -9.12 -20.41
N TRP A 251 -10.61 -8.32 -19.45
CA TRP A 251 -10.44 -6.88 -19.50
C TRP A 251 -8.96 -6.50 -19.40
N LYS A 252 -8.55 -5.59 -20.27
CA LYS A 252 -7.18 -5.09 -20.35
C LYS A 252 -7.02 -3.90 -19.38
N PHE A 253 -5.97 -3.96 -18.59
CA PHE A 253 -5.59 -2.90 -17.67
C PHE A 253 -4.33 -2.20 -18.18
N ILE A 254 -4.28 -0.86 -18.07
CA ILE A 254 -3.17 -0.03 -18.53
C ILE A 254 -2.62 0.77 -17.37
N TYR A 255 -1.29 0.78 -17.25
CA TYR A 255 -0.58 1.54 -16.23
C TYR A 255 0.30 2.63 -16.84
N LEU A 256 0.06 3.88 -16.42
CA LEU A 256 0.75 5.08 -16.90
C LEU A 256 1.76 5.56 -15.86
N VAL A 257 2.97 4.98 -15.84
CA VAL A 257 4.01 5.30 -14.87
C VAL A 257 4.49 6.76 -14.95
N ASP A 258 4.40 7.37 -16.13
CA ASP A 258 4.85 8.74 -16.40
C ASP A 258 3.79 9.80 -15.99
N VAL A 259 2.52 9.41 -15.80
CA VAL A 259 1.45 10.28 -15.31
C VAL A 259 1.34 10.10 -13.81
N VAL A 260 1.51 11.17 -13.06
CA VAL A 260 1.61 11.12 -11.59
C VAL A 260 0.44 11.82 -10.94
N THR A 261 -0.19 11.16 -9.99
CA THR A 261 -1.24 11.76 -9.14
C THR A 261 -0.74 11.74 -7.69
N PRO A 262 -0.35 12.90 -7.12
CA PRO A 262 0.22 12.98 -5.80
C PRO A 262 -0.81 12.75 -4.68
N ALA A 263 -0.36 12.09 -3.59
CA ALA A 263 -1.15 11.82 -2.39
C ALA A 263 -0.35 12.05 -1.11
N GLU A 264 -1.04 12.10 0.02
CA GLU A 264 -0.43 12.30 1.33
C GLU A 264 -0.03 10.96 1.97
N LEU A 265 1.23 10.87 2.44
CA LEU A 265 1.73 9.74 3.23
C LEU A 265 1.40 9.94 4.72
N PRO A 266 1.07 8.88 5.48
CA PRO A 266 0.93 8.94 6.91
C PRO A 266 2.17 9.53 7.60
N PRO A 267 2.05 10.64 8.34
CA PRO A 267 3.20 11.32 8.94
C PRO A 267 3.68 10.66 10.25
N ASN A 268 2.88 9.77 10.82
CA ASN A 268 3.15 9.07 12.08
C ASN A 268 3.12 7.54 11.92
N MET A 269 3.71 6.83 12.88
CA MET A 269 3.85 5.37 12.86
C MET A 269 2.49 4.66 12.93
N ASP A 270 1.53 5.17 13.72
CA ASP A 270 0.24 4.50 13.87
C ASP A 270 -0.59 4.55 12.59
N GLY A 271 -0.62 5.71 11.92
CA GLY A 271 -1.26 5.82 10.61
C GLY A 271 -0.63 4.87 9.58
N PHE A 272 0.70 4.76 9.60
CA PHE A 272 1.42 3.82 8.73
C PHE A 272 1.11 2.36 9.08
N LYS A 273 1.13 1.98 10.36
CA LYS A 273 0.76 0.62 10.82
C LYS A 273 -0.68 0.27 10.44
N THR A 274 -1.63 1.18 10.66
CA THR A 274 -3.04 0.99 10.32
C THR A 274 -3.22 0.77 8.81
N GLN A 275 -2.55 1.58 7.98
CA GLN A 275 -2.59 1.46 6.53
C GLN A 275 -2.02 0.11 6.06
N GLN A 276 -0.83 -0.26 6.56
CA GLN A 276 -0.17 -1.51 6.18
C GLN A 276 -0.93 -2.75 6.67
N HIS A 277 -1.49 -2.71 7.87
CA HIS A 277 -2.35 -3.77 8.40
C HIS A 277 -3.55 -4.02 7.48
N ARG A 278 -4.25 -2.95 7.09
CA ARG A 278 -5.41 -3.03 6.20
C ARG A 278 -5.05 -3.62 4.84
N TRP A 279 -3.97 -3.13 4.20
CA TRP A 279 -3.52 -3.64 2.92
C TRP A 279 -3.09 -5.10 2.98
N THR A 280 -2.36 -5.48 4.03
CA THR A 280 -1.93 -6.86 4.25
C THR A 280 -3.12 -7.79 4.45
N LYS A 281 -4.07 -7.42 5.35
CA LYS A 281 -5.26 -8.21 5.62
C LYS A 281 -6.12 -8.40 4.37
N GLY A 282 -6.44 -7.31 3.68
CA GLY A 282 -7.26 -7.34 2.47
C GLY A 282 -6.60 -8.11 1.32
N SER A 283 -5.28 -8.02 1.16
CA SER A 283 -4.54 -8.80 0.16
C SER A 283 -4.66 -10.32 0.42
N ILE A 284 -4.55 -10.77 1.67
CA ILE A 284 -4.70 -12.19 2.02
C ILE A 284 -6.15 -12.65 1.88
N GLN A 285 -7.13 -11.82 2.28
CA GLN A 285 -8.56 -12.12 2.04
C GLN A 285 -8.82 -12.30 0.55
N THR A 286 -8.32 -11.39 -0.30
CA THR A 286 -8.44 -11.51 -1.75
C THR A 286 -7.72 -12.74 -2.28
N CYS A 287 -6.53 -13.07 -1.76
CA CYS A 287 -5.82 -14.31 -2.10
C CYS A 287 -6.69 -15.54 -1.86
N ILE A 288 -7.28 -15.66 -0.68
CA ILE A 288 -8.18 -16.78 -0.30
C ILE A 288 -9.38 -16.86 -1.24
N LYS A 289 -9.98 -15.71 -1.59
CA LYS A 289 -11.16 -15.61 -2.44
C LYS A 289 -10.89 -15.98 -3.90
N VAL A 290 -9.80 -15.47 -4.50
CA VAL A 290 -9.64 -15.51 -5.96
C VAL A 290 -8.59 -16.49 -6.46
N LEU A 291 -7.57 -16.87 -5.67
CA LEU A 291 -6.42 -17.65 -6.15
C LEU A 291 -6.83 -19.01 -6.73
N GLY A 292 -7.76 -19.70 -6.08
CA GLY A 292 -8.29 -20.97 -6.58
C GLY A 292 -8.98 -20.84 -7.95
N ARG A 293 -9.69 -19.71 -8.17
CA ARG A 293 -10.33 -19.42 -9.48
C ARG A 293 -9.29 -19.12 -10.55
N VAL A 294 -8.22 -18.38 -10.20
CA VAL A 294 -7.10 -18.10 -11.11
C VAL A 294 -6.43 -19.40 -11.57
N PHE A 295 -6.17 -20.33 -10.67
CA PHE A 295 -5.56 -21.62 -11.05
C PHE A 295 -6.47 -22.50 -11.94
N LYS A 296 -7.77 -22.46 -11.72
CA LYS A 296 -8.77 -23.20 -12.52
C LYS A 296 -9.09 -22.53 -13.87
N SER A 297 -8.74 -21.26 -14.06
CA SER A 297 -9.05 -20.51 -15.28
C SER A 297 -8.16 -20.93 -16.45
N ASP A 298 -8.60 -20.58 -17.67
CA ASP A 298 -7.82 -20.77 -18.91
C ASP A 298 -6.85 -19.57 -19.12
N LEU A 299 -5.97 -19.34 -18.16
CA LEU A 299 -4.92 -18.32 -18.21
C LEU A 299 -3.56 -18.97 -18.46
N PRO A 300 -2.63 -18.27 -19.14
CA PRO A 300 -1.26 -18.75 -19.31
C PRO A 300 -0.61 -19.05 -17.95
N THR A 301 0.19 -20.13 -17.88
CA THR A 301 0.88 -20.55 -16.65
C THR A 301 1.70 -19.43 -16.02
N ILE A 302 2.32 -18.58 -16.83
CA ILE A 302 3.12 -17.45 -16.38
C ILE A 302 2.28 -16.37 -15.65
N VAL A 303 1.01 -16.20 -16.07
CA VAL A 303 0.06 -15.28 -15.38
C VAL A 303 -0.38 -15.90 -14.07
N LYS A 304 -0.64 -17.21 -14.02
CA LYS A 304 -1.01 -17.93 -12.79
C LYS A 304 0.12 -17.90 -11.77
N PHE A 305 1.37 -18.10 -12.20
CA PHE A 305 2.53 -18.01 -11.33
C PHE A 305 2.71 -16.61 -10.75
N GLU A 306 2.59 -15.58 -11.59
CA GLU A 306 2.68 -14.20 -11.13
C GLU A 306 1.54 -13.83 -10.16
N ALA A 307 0.31 -14.28 -10.45
CA ALA A 307 -0.84 -14.10 -9.56
C ALA A 307 -0.61 -14.76 -8.18
N PHE A 308 -0.03 -15.97 -8.18
CA PHE A 308 0.37 -16.64 -6.94
C PHE A 308 1.38 -15.78 -6.15
N ALA A 309 2.49 -15.40 -6.78
CA ALA A 309 3.53 -14.60 -6.12
C ALA A 309 3.01 -13.25 -5.62
N HIS A 310 2.14 -12.59 -6.40
CA HIS A 310 1.54 -11.31 -6.04
C HIS A 310 0.59 -11.42 -4.85
N LEU A 311 -0.39 -12.34 -4.92
CA LEU A 311 -1.42 -12.47 -3.89
C LEU A 311 -0.89 -13.06 -2.59
N THR A 312 0.17 -13.88 -2.63
CA THR A 312 0.79 -14.48 -1.44
C THR A 312 1.94 -13.66 -0.85
N ALA A 313 2.35 -12.55 -1.48
CA ALA A 313 3.54 -11.78 -1.08
C ALA A 313 3.55 -11.39 0.41
N ASN A 314 2.38 -11.11 0.99
CA ASN A 314 2.24 -10.72 2.39
C ASN A 314 2.46 -11.86 3.39
N PHE A 315 2.45 -13.14 2.97
CA PHE A 315 2.89 -14.26 3.83
C PHE A 315 4.35 -14.14 4.25
N ALA A 316 5.16 -13.39 3.50
CA ALA A 316 6.55 -13.11 3.88
C ALA A 316 6.67 -12.47 5.28
N TYR A 317 5.68 -11.68 5.74
CA TYR A 317 5.69 -11.12 7.10
C TYR A 317 5.54 -12.19 8.18
N LEU A 318 4.72 -13.20 7.93
CA LEU A 318 4.58 -14.32 8.85
C LEU A 318 5.85 -15.17 8.90
N LEU A 319 6.45 -15.45 7.73
CA LEU A 319 7.75 -16.12 7.65
C LEU A 319 8.85 -15.33 8.37
N LEU A 320 8.81 -14.01 8.29
CA LEU A 320 9.79 -13.14 8.95
C LEU A 320 9.65 -13.18 10.49
N ILE A 321 8.42 -13.24 11.02
CA ILE A 321 8.20 -13.47 12.46
C ILE A 321 8.72 -14.84 12.88
N LEU A 322 8.42 -15.89 12.10
CA LEU A 322 8.94 -17.22 12.37
C LEU A 322 10.46 -17.25 12.35
N LEU A 323 11.07 -16.54 11.40
CA LEU A 323 12.53 -16.37 11.38
C LEU A 323 13.03 -15.71 12.67
N CYS A 324 12.39 -14.61 13.13
CA CYS A 324 12.77 -13.93 14.37
C CYS A 324 12.77 -14.88 15.59
N VAL A 325 11.80 -15.79 15.66
CA VAL A 325 11.71 -16.79 16.74
C VAL A 325 12.75 -17.89 16.59
N LEU A 326 13.06 -18.28 15.34
CA LEU A 326 13.98 -19.39 15.05
C LEU A 326 15.46 -18.97 15.01
N VAL A 327 15.77 -17.69 14.89
CA VAL A 327 17.17 -17.22 14.93
C VAL A 327 17.75 -17.43 16.32
N ASN A 328 18.57 -18.47 16.46
CA ASN A 328 19.32 -18.75 17.68
C ASN A 328 20.78 -19.10 17.32
N PRO A 329 21.75 -18.20 17.57
CA PRO A 329 23.15 -18.42 17.24
C PRO A 329 23.79 -19.64 17.89
N SER A 330 23.33 -20.01 19.10
CA SER A 330 23.89 -21.16 19.84
C SER A 330 23.49 -22.52 19.25
N MET A 331 22.51 -22.56 18.35
CA MET A 331 22.05 -23.77 17.67
C MET A 331 22.76 -24.03 16.33
N HIS A 332 23.62 -23.12 15.91
CA HIS A 332 24.39 -23.31 14.70
C HIS A 332 25.69 -24.06 15.04
N PRO A 333 25.92 -25.26 14.49
CA PRO A 333 27.21 -25.90 14.58
C PRO A 333 28.28 -24.98 13.99
N GLU A 334 29.52 -25.09 14.47
CA GLU A 334 30.64 -24.24 14.09
C GLU A 334 30.64 -23.94 12.59
N SER A 335 30.62 -22.66 12.28
CA SER A 335 30.43 -22.18 10.89
C SER A 335 31.72 -22.33 10.11
N GLY A 336 31.88 -23.46 9.42
CA GLY A 336 32.93 -23.61 8.43
C GLY A 336 32.66 -22.71 7.19
N TRP A 337 33.72 -22.29 6.50
CA TRP A 337 33.65 -21.52 5.26
C TRP A 337 32.72 -22.14 4.21
N VAL A 338 32.56 -23.45 4.18
CA VAL A 338 31.68 -24.21 3.29
C VAL A 338 30.21 -23.77 3.51
N ARG A 339 29.75 -23.69 4.77
CA ARG A 339 28.42 -23.23 5.10
C ARG A 339 28.20 -21.81 4.65
N THR A 340 29.11 -20.89 4.94
CA THR A 340 29.03 -19.48 4.56
C THR A 340 28.89 -19.32 3.05
N VAL A 341 29.70 -20.02 2.26
CA VAL A 341 29.72 -19.92 0.80
C VAL A 341 28.47 -20.56 0.17
N PHE A 342 28.05 -21.73 0.64
CA PHE A 342 26.97 -22.50 -0.03
C PHE A 342 25.59 -22.32 0.54
N LEU A 343 25.44 -21.74 1.74
CA LEU A 343 24.14 -21.48 2.36
C LEU A 343 23.92 -20.00 2.67
N ASP A 344 24.80 -19.37 3.45
CA ASP A 344 24.55 -18.04 3.97
C ASP A 344 24.59 -16.97 2.86
N PHE A 345 25.57 -17.03 1.95
CA PHE A 345 25.63 -16.10 0.82
C PHE A 345 24.46 -16.24 -0.17
N PRO A 346 24.10 -17.45 -0.67
CA PRO A 346 22.97 -17.58 -1.57
C PRO A 346 21.65 -17.06 -0.97
N ILE A 347 21.39 -17.33 0.31
CA ILE A 347 20.21 -16.84 1.01
C ILE A 347 20.25 -15.32 1.15
N PHE A 348 21.39 -14.75 1.51
CA PHE A 348 21.59 -13.31 1.59
C PHE A 348 21.33 -12.62 0.25
N PHE A 349 21.88 -13.15 -0.85
CA PHE A 349 21.64 -12.63 -2.18
C PHE A 349 20.15 -12.77 -2.58
N ALA A 350 19.55 -13.89 -2.29
CA ALA A 350 18.15 -14.12 -2.61
C ALA A 350 17.19 -13.22 -1.82
N THR A 351 17.49 -12.87 -0.58
CA THR A 351 16.64 -12.08 0.31
C THR A 351 17.03 -10.60 0.31
N THR A 352 18.11 -10.25 0.98
CA THR A 352 18.47 -8.85 1.27
C THR A 352 18.92 -8.08 0.04
N ILE A 353 19.80 -8.66 -0.78
CA ILE A 353 20.30 -7.99 -2.00
C ILE A 353 19.20 -7.83 -3.02
N SER A 354 18.31 -8.82 -3.19
CA SER A 354 17.18 -8.70 -4.12
C SER A 354 16.28 -7.51 -3.77
N VAL A 355 15.98 -7.32 -2.49
CA VAL A 355 15.16 -6.20 -2.00
C VAL A 355 15.90 -4.87 -2.20
N GLY A 356 17.18 -4.80 -1.88
CA GLY A 356 18.00 -3.62 -2.09
C GLY A 356 18.03 -3.20 -3.58
N LEU A 357 18.34 -4.12 -4.48
CA LEU A 357 18.38 -3.88 -5.93
C LEU A 357 17.02 -3.49 -6.49
N PHE A 358 15.94 -4.05 -5.94
CA PHE A 358 14.58 -3.70 -6.33
C PHE A 358 14.29 -2.22 -6.07
N TYR A 359 14.58 -1.71 -4.88
CA TYR A 359 14.36 -0.30 -4.55
C TYR A 359 15.36 0.64 -5.25
N VAL A 360 16.60 0.22 -5.46
CA VAL A 360 17.55 0.96 -6.31
C VAL A 360 17.00 1.10 -7.72
N THR A 361 16.47 0.01 -8.29
CA THR A 361 15.83 0.05 -9.63
C THR A 361 14.66 1.02 -9.67
N ALA A 362 13.83 1.05 -8.63
CA ALA A 362 12.72 2.00 -8.54
C ALA A 362 13.20 3.46 -8.51
N GLN A 363 14.25 3.74 -7.75
CA GLN A 363 14.80 5.10 -7.68
C GLN A 363 15.50 5.52 -8.98
N ILE A 364 16.15 4.60 -9.68
CA ILE A 364 16.68 4.87 -11.04
C ILE A 364 15.54 5.21 -12.02
N ALA A 365 14.39 4.52 -11.88
CA ALA A 365 13.23 4.76 -12.73
C ALA A 365 12.62 6.15 -12.55
N ILE A 366 12.58 6.64 -11.29
CA ILE A 366 11.90 7.90 -10.92
C ILE A 366 12.85 9.09 -10.91
N ASN A 367 14.08 8.88 -10.44
CA ASN A 367 15.09 9.93 -10.23
C ASN A 367 16.36 9.65 -11.03
N PRO A 368 16.39 9.94 -12.33
CA PRO A 368 17.55 9.61 -13.15
C PRO A 368 18.81 10.45 -12.83
N LYS A 369 18.69 11.51 -12.00
CA LYS A 369 19.82 12.36 -11.60
C LYS A 369 20.67 11.67 -10.53
N PRO A 370 22.00 11.43 -10.73
CA PRO A 370 22.84 10.63 -9.82
C PRO A 370 22.85 11.12 -8.37
N LEU A 371 22.89 12.44 -8.15
CA LEU A 371 22.94 13.01 -6.80
C LEU A 371 21.65 12.73 -6.00
N ASN A 372 20.49 12.77 -6.65
CA ASN A 372 19.22 12.44 -6.02
C ASN A 372 19.15 10.94 -5.70
N LEU A 373 19.64 10.12 -6.63
CA LEU A 373 19.70 8.66 -6.45
C LEU A 373 20.50 8.27 -5.20
N ILE A 374 21.70 8.84 -5.02
CA ILE A 374 22.55 8.57 -3.85
C ILE A 374 21.83 8.94 -2.55
N LYS A 375 21.21 10.12 -2.50
CA LYS A 375 20.44 10.57 -1.33
C LYS A 375 19.31 9.62 -0.94
N GLU A 376 18.63 9.03 -1.92
CA GLU A 376 17.56 8.09 -1.66
C GLU A 376 18.11 6.71 -1.24
N ILE A 377 19.18 6.23 -1.87
CA ILE A 377 19.80 4.93 -1.54
C ILE A 377 20.29 4.89 -0.07
N LEU A 378 20.78 6.02 0.46
CA LEU A 378 21.20 6.12 1.86
C LEU A 378 20.07 5.82 2.88
N HIS A 379 18.80 5.89 2.46
CA HIS A 379 17.66 5.54 3.31
C HIS A 379 17.27 4.05 3.22
N LEU A 380 17.86 3.27 2.32
CA LEU A 380 17.51 1.85 2.14
C LEU A 380 17.74 0.99 3.40
N PRO A 381 18.81 1.17 4.19
CA PRO A 381 18.94 0.42 5.44
C PRO A 381 17.78 0.67 6.41
N ILE A 382 17.30 1.92 6.49
CA ILE A 382 16.14 2.27 7.34
C ILE A 382 14.86 1.65 6.78
N LEU A 383 14.69 1.62 5.46
CA LEU A 383 13.56 0.97 4.79
C LEU A 383 13.54 -0.54 5.10
N LEU A 384 14.68 -1.22 4.98
CA LEU A 384 14.81 -2.64 5.28
C LEU A 384 14.50 -2.92 6.76
N ALA A 385 15.08 -2.14 7.66
CA ALA A 385 14.83 -2.23 9.09
C ALA A 385 13.35 -2.00 9.42
N LEU A 386 12.72 -0.96 8.84
CA LEU A 386 11.30 -0.67 9.03
C LEU A 386 10.43 -1.84 8.53
N GLY A 387 10.74 -2.42 7.36
CA GLY A 387 10.04 -3.59 6.83
C GLY A 387 10.09 -4.79 7.80
N ILE A 388 11.24 -5.01 8.44
CA ILE A 388 11.40 -6.03 9.48
C ILE A 388 10.54 -5.70 10.71
N GLY A 389 10.65 -4.48 11.23
CA GLY A 389 9.88 -4.07 12.41
C GLY A 389 8.38 -4.14 12.21
N MET A 390 7.89 -3.89 10.98
CA MET A 390 6.48 -4.02 10.62
C MET A 390 5.97 -5.46 10.58
N SER A 391 6.84 -6.47 10.65
CA SER A 391 6.45 -7.88 10.56
C SER A 391 5.43 -8.27 11.63
N VAL A 392 5.53 -7.76 12.86
CA VAL A 392 4.56 -8.05 13.94
C VAL A 392 3.17 -7.53 13.57
N ASN A 393 3.08 -6.28 13.13
CA ASN A 393 1.81 -5.67 12.72
C ASN A 393 1.18 -6.40 11.52
N ASN A 394 1.98 -6.66 10.50
CA ASN A 394 1.51 -7.25 9.26
C ASN A 394 1.31 -8.77 9.37
N GLY A 395 2.13 -9.47 10.16
CA GLY A 395 1.92 -10.89 10.48
C GLY A 395 0.62 -11.13 11.24
N LYS A 396 0.27 -10.24 12.20
CA LYS A 396 -1.04 -10.24 12.84
C LYS A 396 -2.16 -10.10 11.80
N ALA A 397 -2.03 -9.18 10.85
CA ALA A 397 -3.01 -8.97 9.78
C ALA A 397 -3.20 -10.22 8.89
N VAL A 398 -2.11 -10.94 8.59
CA VAL A 398 -2.16 -12.22 7.87
C VAL A 398 -2.97 -13.26 8.66
N LEU A 399 -2.68 -13.42 9.95
CA LEU A 399 -3.39 -14.36 10.81
C LEU A 399 -4.88 -14.00 10.92
N GLU A 400 -5.22 -12.74 11.12
CA GLU A 400 -6.60 -12.26 11.15
C GLU A 400 -7.37 -12.59 9.85
N ALA A 401 -6.71 -12.45 8.70
CA ALA A 401 -7.31 -12.78 7.41
C ALA A 401 -7.55 -14.30 7.25
N ILE A 402 -6.63 -15.14 7.73
CA ILE A 402 -6.74 -16.61 7.66
C ILE A 402 -7.84 -17.13 8.58
N PHE A 403 -7.92 -16.58 9.80
CA PHE A 403 -8.88 -17.05 10.80
C PHE A 403 -10.26 -16.38 10.71
N GLY A 404 -10.47 -15.49 9.73
CA GLY A 404 -11.77 -14.86 9.49
C GLY A 404 -12.19 -13.88 10.59
N ASN A 405 -11.23 -13.26 11.30
CA ASN A 405 -11.56 -12.27 12.31
C ASN A 405 -12.05 -10.99 11.66
N ASP A 406 -13.34 -10.70 11.81
CA ASP A 406 -13.93 -9.44 11.39
C ASP A 406 -13.39 -8.31 12.27
N SER A 407 -12.76 -7.35 11.66
CA SER A 407 -12.35 -6.10 12.30
C SER A 407 -13.01 -4.94 11.56
N GLU A 408 -13.48 -3.96 12.31
CA GLU A 408 -14.00 -2.73 11.73
C GLU A 408 -12.97 -2.10 10.78
N PHE A 409 -13.46 -1.52 9.71
CA PHE A 409 -12.63 -0.76 8.79
C PHE A 409 -12.15 0.52 9.48
N VAL A 410 -10.87 0.52 9.87
CA VAL A 410 -10.23 1.70 10.46
C VAL A 410 -9.53 2.50 9.37
N ARG A 411 -10.02 3.71 9.17
CA ARG A 411 -9.47 4.66 8.22
C ARG A 411 -8.07 5.15 8.65
N THR A 412 -7.17 5.37 7.70
CA THR A 412 -5.89 6.06 7.93
C THR A 412 -6.13 7.57 8.03
N PRO A 413 -5.82 8.23 9.17
CA PRO A 413 -6.02 9.67 9.31
C PRO A 413 -5.17 10.47 8.31
N LYS A 414 -5.76 11.51 7.72
CA LYS A 414 -5.09 12.49 6.84
C LYS A 414 -5.01 13.84 7.55
N TYR A 415 -3.92 14.58 7.33
CA TYR A 415 -3.60 15.78 8.12
C TYR A 415 -3.48 17.04 7.25
N GLY A 416 -3.59 16.92 5.94
CA GLY A 416 -3.44 18.02 4.99
C GLY A 416 -2.02 18.60 4.99
N ILE A 417 -0.99 17.75 5.16
CA ILE A 417 0.42 18.17 5.22
C ILE A 417 0.98 18.27 3.81
N GLU A 418 1.29 19.51 3.40
CA GLU A 418 1.92 19.79 2.10
C GLU A 418 3.37 20.26 2.22
N LYS A 419 3.72 20.89 3.34
CA LYS A 419 5.03 21.49 3.58
C LYS A 419 5.64 21.02 4.89
N LYS A 420 6.97 21.04 4.96
CA LYS A 420 7.74 20.57 6.11
C LYS A 420 7.42 21.31 7.42
N ASP A 421 7.03 22.57 7.34
CA ASP A 421 6.80 23.42 8.52
C ASP A 421 5.39 23.31 9.11
N LYS A 422 4.49 22.56 8.46
CA LYS A 422 3.14 22.36 8.97
C LYS A 422 3.16 21.34 10.12
N LYS A 423 2.89 21.79 11.33
CA LYS A 423 2.75 20.90 12.50
C LYS A 423 1.55 19.98 12.30
N ILE A 424 1.68 18.73 12.73
CA ILE A 424 0.54 17.79 12.78
C ILE A 424 -0.54 18.43 13.65
N ILE A 425 -1.68 18.74 13.02
CA ILE A 425 -2.88 19.14 13.75
C ILE A 425 -3.32 17.92 14.56
N LYS A 426 -3.63 18.12 15.85
CA LYS A 426 -4.07 17.04 16.73
C LYS A 426 -5.22 16.29 16.06
N SER A 427 -5.02 15.02 15.72
CA SER A 427 -6.06 14.23 15.10
C SER A 427 -7.14 13.91 16.11
N LYS A 428 -8.40 14.15 15.73
CA LYS A 428 -9.59 13.74 16.47
C LYS A 428 -9.77 12.20 16.40
N TYR A 429 -9.05 11.54 15.49
CA TYR A 429 -9.19 10.11 15.17
C TYR A 429 -8.12 9.31 15.88
N ARG A 430 -8.53 8.32 16.69
CA ARG A 430 -7.64 7.45 17.46
C ARG A 430 -7.24 6.22 16.65
N ALA A 431 -5.97 5.83 16.77
CA ALA A 431 -5.53 4.50 16.36
C ALA A 431 -6.09 3.43 17.32
N LEU A 432 -6.30 2.22 16.79
CA LEU A 432 -6.73 1.08 17.62
C LEU A 432 -5.68 0.77 18.69
N LYS A 433 -6.13 0.54 19.92
CA LYS A 433 -5.28 -0.02 20.99
C LYS A 433 -4.82 -1.42 20.56
N SER A 434 -3.51 -1.62 20.49
CA SER A 434 -2.90 -2.87 20.08
C SER A 434 -1.87 -3.34 21.11
N ILE A 435 -1.77 -4.65 21.31
CA ILE A 435 -0.71 -5.30 22.11
C ILE A 435 0.60 -5.44 21.32
N ALA A 436 0.60 -5.11 20.02
CA ALA A 436 1.78 -5.23 19.17
C ALA A 436 3.05 -4.54 19.72
N PRO A 437 2.97 -3.35 20.36
CA PRO A 437 4.14 -2.71 20.95
C PRO A 437 4.88 -3.56 21.98
N LEU A 438 4.18 -4.42 22.71
CA LEU A 438 4.80 -5.33 23.67
C LEU A 438 5.68 -6.38 22.96
N PHE A 439 5.16 -6.98 21.88
CA PHE A 439 5.94 -7.94 21.07
C PHE A 439 7.11 -7.26 20.36
N GLU A 440 6.91 -6.04 19.84
CA GLU A 440 7.96 -5.24 19.20
C GLU A 440 9.12 -4.96 20.18
N LEU A 441 8.79 -4.57 21.42
CA LEU A 441 9.79 -4.38 22.49
C LEU A 441 10.48 -5.69 22.89
N SER A 442 9.74 -6.78 22.98
CA SER A 442 10.32 -8.10 23.30
C SER A 442 11.32 -8.52 22.23
N PHE A 443 10.99 -8.37 20.95
CA PHE A 443 11.92 -8.62 19.85
C PHE A 443 13.11 -7.64 19.85
N PHE A 444 12.88 -6.36 20.13
CA PHE A 444 13.99 -5.40 20.30
C PHE A 444 14.98 -5.85 21.39
N GLY A 445 14.48 -6.23 22.58
CA GLY A 445 15.30 -6.74 23.66
C GLY A 445 16.05 -8.03 23.27
N TYR A 446 15.37 -8.97 22.62
CA TYR A 446 15.96 -10.21 22.12
C TYR A 446 17.08 -9.96 21.11
N PHE A 447 16.83 -9.14 20.09
CA PHE A 447 17.87 -8.82 19.09
C PHE A 447 19.00 -7.98 19.67
N THR A 448 18.75 -7.15 20.71
CA THR A 448 19.81 -6.47 21.45
C THR A 448 20.74 -7.49 22.14
N TYR A 449 20.15 -8.49 22.79
CA TYR A 449 20.93 -9.60 23.36
C TYR A 449 21.76 -10.33 22.29
N LEU A 450 21.18 -10.65 21.12
CA LEU A 450 21.89 -11.32 20.04
C LEU A 450 23.04 -10.48 19.46
N VAL A 451 22.84 -9.17 19.31
CA VAL A 451 23.89 -8.22 18.85
C VAL A 451 25.07 -8.20 19.84
N VAL A 452 24.77 -8.09 21.15
CA VAL A 452 25.81 -8.11 22.18
C VAL A 452 26.59 -9.45 22.19
N ASN A 453 25.86 -10.56 22.08
CA ASN A 453 26.47 -11.90 22.03
C ASN A 453 27.34 -12.05 20.76
N ALA A 454 26.88 -11.63 19.59
CA ALA A 454 27.65 -11.68 18.36
C ALA A 454 28.92 -10.81 18.45
N TRP A 455 28.85 -9.64 19.07
CA TRP A 455 29.99 -8.77 19.33
C TRP A 455 31.01 -9.41 20.24
N GLN A 456 30.60 -9.98 21.39
CA GLN A 456 31.45 -10.63 22.36
C GLN A 456 32.18 -11.87 21.77
N ASN A 457 31.53 -12.59 20.86
CA ASN A 457 32.08 -13.76 20.20
C ASN A 457 32.80 -13.46 18.88
N ALA A 458 33.06 -12.17 18.57
CA ALA A 458 33.71 -11.72 17.33
C ALA A 458 33.04 -12.22 16.03
N ASN A 459 31.72 -12.44 16.07
CA ASN A 459 30.93 -12.88 14.90
C ASN A 459 30.51 -11.68 14.05
N TRP A 460 31.48 -11.02 13.42
CA TRP A 460 31.31 -9.79 12.67
C TRP A 460 30.41 -9.92 11.44
N PHE A 461 30.33 -11.11 10.85
CA PHE A 461 29.53 -11.36 9.66
C PHE A 461 28.02 -11.30 9.91
N THR A 462 27.55 -11.78 11.05
CA THR A 462 26.11 -11.77 11.41
C THR A 462 25.65 -10.43 11.96
N LEU A 463 26.59 -9.62 12.46
CA LEU A 463 26.28 -8.39 13.17
C LEU A 463 25.41 -7.39 12.36
N PRO A 464 25.71 -7.07 11.09
CA PRO A 464 24.90 -6.14 10.29
C PRO A 464 23.45 -6.61 10.14
N PHE A 465 23.22 -7.91 10.02
CA PHE A 465 21.87 -8.48 9.93
C PHE A 465 21.11 -8.35 11.23
N LEU A 466 21.72 -8.76 12.34
CA LEU A 466 21.11 -8.64 13.66
C LEU A 466 20.79 -7.19 14.01
N MET A 467 21.64 -6.24 13.62
CA MET A 467 21.41 -4.82 13.79
C MET A 467 20.21 -4.31 12.96
N LEU A 468 19.99 -4.82 11.74
CA LEU A 468 18.79 -4.46 10.96
C LEU A 468 17.50 -4.86 11.70
N PHE A 469 17.46 -6.05 12.31
CA PHE A 469 16.33 -6.51 13.11
C PHE A 469 16.16 -5.65 14.37
N GLN A 470 17.25 -5.43 15.11
CA GLN A 470 17.26 -4.61 16.32
C GLN A 470 16.73 -3.20 16.01
N VAL A 471 17.28 -2.51 15.00
CA VAL A 471 16.88 -1.16 14.61
C VAL A 471 15.44 -1.16 14.12
N GLY A 472 15.01 -2.17 13.37
CA GLY A 472 13.65 -2.29 12.88
C GLY A 472 12.61 -2.33 13.99
N PHE A 473 12.78 -3.22 14.96
CA PHE A 473 11.90 -3.31 16.12
C PHE A 473 11.96 -2.07 17.00
N PHE A 474 13.14 -1.47 17.17
CA PHE A 474 13.29 -0.20 17.89
C PHE A 474 12.50 0.93 17.26
N LEU A 475 12.60 1.11 15.93
CA LEU A 475 11.90 2.18 15.21
C LEU A 475 10.39 2.05 15.34
N VAL A 476 9.85 0.84 15.18
CA VAL A 476 8.41 0.61 15.23
C VAL A 476 7.91 0.71 16.67
N ALA A 477 8.58 0.10 17.65
CA ALA A 477 8.21 0.17 19.06
C ALA A 477 8.27 1.60 19.60
N SER A 478 9.35 2.34 19.29
CA SER A 478 9.49 3.75 19.74
C SER A 478 8.41 4.65 19.17
N GLY A 479 8.02 4.45 17.90
CA GLY A 479 6.91 5.14 17.28
C GLY A 479 5.58 4.86 17.97
N SER A 480 5.30 3.60 18.26
CA SER A 480 4.07 3.17 18.97
C SER A 480 4.01 3.69 20.39
N ILE A 481 5.12 3.66 21.13
CA ILE A 481 5.20 4.19 22.50
C ILE A 481 4.98 5.70 22.51
N ARG A 482 5.61 6.42 21.58
CA ARG A 482 5.44 7.88 21.47
C ARG A 482 3.98 8.26 21.24
N SER A 483 3.27 7.48 20.43
CA SER A 483 1.84 7.69 20.22
C SER A 483 1.02 7.43 21.47
N LEU A 484 1.26 6.30 22.16
CA LEU A 484 0.59 5.99 23.44
C LEU A 484 0.81 7.06 24.49
N LEU A 485 2.03 7.58 24.61
CA LEU A 485 2.33 8.67 25.54
C LEU A 485 1.58 9.96 25.16
N ASN A 486 1.55 10.32 23.89
CA ASN A 486 0.80 11.49 23.42
C ASN A 486 -0.69 11.36 23.74
N ASP A 487 -1.29 10.20 23.54
CA ASP A 487 -2.71 9.94 23.86
C ASP A 487 -2.99 10.05 25.38
N LEU A 488 -2.07 9.54 26.22
CA LEU A 488 -2.20 9.66 27.69
C LEU A 488 -2.11 11.12 28.17
N PHE A 489 -1.19 11.91 27.60
CA PHE A 489 -1.08 13.33 27.92
C PHE A 489 -2.32 14.12 27.48
N MET A 490 -2.88 13.81 26.31
CA MET A 490 -4.08 14.46 25.81
C MET A 490 -5.31 14.17 26.65
N ASN A 491 -5.52 12.90 27.06
CA ASN A 491 -6.64 12.52 27.92
C ASN A 491 -6.58 13.22 29.29
N ARG A 492 -5.38 13.43 29.83
CA ARG A 492 -5.19 14.19 31.07
C ARG A 492 -5.52 15.69 30.92
N GLN A 493 -5.24 16.26 29.75
CA GLN A 493 -5.52 17.68 29.50
C GLN A 493 -7.02 17.92 29.30
N THR A 494 -7.70 17.05 28.52
CA THR A 494 -9.17 17.11 28.34
C THR A 494 -9.93 16.89 29.64
N ALA A 495 -9.45 15.98 30.52
CA ALA A 495 -10.03 15.75 31.83
C ALA A 495 -9.83 16.95 32.78
N LYS A 496 -8.71 17.68 32.65
CA LYS A 496 -8.48 18.93 33.42
C LYS A 496 -9.34 20.09 32.93
N ASP A 497 -9.49 20.20 31.59
CA ASP A 497 -10.28 21.27 30.99
C ASP A 497 -11.78 21.05 31.27
N SER A 498 -12.29 19.82 31.29
CA SER A 498 -13.66 19.50 31.70
C SER A 498 -13.91 19.71 33.22
N ALA A 499 -12.91 19.49 34.06
CA ALA A 499 -13.01 19.75 35.50
C ALA A 499 -12.90 21.24 35.86
N LEU A 500 -12.43 22.08 34.93
CA LEU A 500 -12.38 23.55 35.12
C LEU A 500 -13.66 24.25 34.63
N VAL A 501 -14.50 23.56 33.89
CA VAL A 501 -15.78 24.06 33.33
C VAL A 501 -16.99 23.57 34.14
N SER A 502 -16.80 22.57 35.02
CA SER A 502 -17.78 22.10 35.99
C SER A 502 -17.59 22.83 37.33
#